data_0f3a8fd9466bda8d70bc980f3827b4a6
#
_entry.id   0f3a8fd9466bda8d70bc980f3827b4a6
#
_cell.length_a   1.000
_cell.length_b   1.000
_cell.length_c   1.000
_cell.angle_alpha   90.00
_cell.angle_beta   90.00
_cell.angle_gamma   90.00
#
_symmetry.space_group_name_H-M   'P 1'
#
loop_
_entity.id
_entity.type
_entity.pdbx_description
1 polymer ?
#
loop_
_entity_poly.entity_id
_entity_poly.type
_entity_poly.pdbx_seq_one_letter_code
_entity_poly.pdbx_strand_id
1 'polypeptide(L)'
;MTGQADESRIVKVMSGSPGLGSSPREPPGNRLDLRPLAAASGTSDVDFGVDAGPLDLAHLSDEEFSALERAVLEHLVVVVRGQEGLSPRAQFELTRRFDPQVKAYGHGNRPDILKQSVLVQDLVAIPDVPQVKLLGNGRVKDHEGIPDVELHHPSHRAFHLTPLGDRQEAAGLTRFYRWHIDAALYELHPPKVTTLLALAVPEPRRETVVYDDGSGDSLDVTLGTTAFVSGAKAFDLLSPAQRAFALKTTARYAPHPYVWMRNARARSNGLGLVSEGRELGRDELPPFEDDKITRLPLVWTNPLTGRRSLQLHAYCVEDLLVDGEALGELAECRRILYDLMRPAIAPSHVYAHTWRPGDLVIFNNRGLWHSVVGSLRPAEQRVYHQCNLAASEAPLGP
;
A
#
# COMPACT_ATOMS: atom_id res chain seq x y z
N MET A 1 -6.09 -3.48 87.71
CA MET A 1 -6.43 -4.91 87.73
C MET A 1 -6.38 -5.38 86.32
N THR A 2 -5.22 -5.76 85.89
CA THR A 2 -4.69 -7.14 85.86
C THR A 2 -5.43 -7.99 84.79
N GLY A 3 -4.68 -8.38 83.87
CA GLY A 3 -4.53 -9.66 83.26
C GLY A 3 -4.27 -9.55 81.76
N GLN A 4 -3.05 -9.52 81.33
CA GLN A 4 -2.11 -10.58 80.91
C GLN A 4 -2.68 -11.59 79.90
N ALA A 5 -2.05 -11.49 78.70
CA ALA A 5 -1.42 -12.52 77.88
C ALA A 5 -2.23 -13.70 77.39
N ASP A 6 -2.19 -13.97 76.11
CA ASP A 6 -1.50 -15.20 75.66
C ASP A 6 -1.03 -15.09 74.20
N GLU A 7 0.16 -15.64 74.04
CA GLU A 7 0.91 -15.70 72.78
C GLU A 7 0.47 -16.89 71.90
N SER A 8 0.90 -16.78 70.67
CA SER A 8 1.20 -17.86 69.72
C SER A 8 0.08 -18.60 68.98
N ARG A 9 0.01 -18.24 67.71
CA ARG A 9 0.07 -19.25 66.64
C ARG A 9 0.42 -18.60 65.29
N ILE A 10 1.71 -18.71 64.96
CA ILE A 10 2.20 -18.43 63.63
C ILE A 10 1.71 -19.56 62.71
N VAL A 11 0.83 -19.24 61.79
CA VAL A 11 0.54 -20.10 60.65
C VAL A 11 1.28 -19.56 59.42
N LYS A 12 2.33 -20.27 59.04
CA LYS A 12 3.11 -20.09 57.82
C LYS A 12 2.17 -20.32 56.63
N VAL A 13 1.72 -19.27 55.95
CA VAL A 13 1.11 -19.37 54.64
C VAL A 13 2.22 -19.36 53.60
N MET A 14 2.43 -20.51 53.00
CA MET A 14 3.33 -20.67 51.89
C MET A 14 2.79 -19.85 50.68
N SER A 15 3.58 -18.90 50.22
CA SER A 15 3.39 -18.17 48.99
C SER A 15 3.64 -19.09 47.79
N GLY A 16 2.60 -19.69 47.27
CA GLY A 16 2.59 -20.29 45.93
C GLY A 16 2.33 -19.20 44.92
N SER A 17 3.34 -18.74 44.19
CA SER A 17 3.17 -17.94 42.96
C SER A 17 2.41 -18.79 41.93
N PRO A 18 1.35 -18.29 41.34
CA PRO A 18 0.76 -18.98 40.18
C PRO A 18 1.77 -18.89 39.04
N GLY A 19 2.24 -20.03 38.58
CA GLY A 19 3.05 -20.16 37.39
C GLY A 19 2.43 -19.43 36.22
N LEU A 20 3.22 -18.59 35.55
CA LEU A 20 2.94 -18.05 34.25
C LEU A 20 2.51 -19.21 33.33
N GLY A 21 1.24 -19.24 32.98
CA GLY A 21 0.68 -20.16 32.00
C GLY A 21 1.50 -20.05 30.73
N SER A 22 2.16 -21.13 30.37
CA SER A 22 2.78 -21.30 29.06
C SER A 22 1.67 -21.12 28.02
N SER A 23 1.83 -20.11 27.17
CA SER A 23 1.06 -19.99 25.93
C SER A 23 1.05 -21.36 25.24
N PRO A 24 -0.08 -21.79 24.64
CA PRO A 24 -0.14 -23.02 23.89
C PRO A 24 0.99 -22.99 22.85
N ARG A 25 1.92 -23.94 22.93
CA ARG A 25 2.90 -24.17 21.85
C ARG A 25 2.09 -24.59 20.64
N GLU A 26 2.14 -23.75 19.58
CA GLU A 26 1.67 -24.15 18.26
C GLU A 26 2.31 -25.50 17.87
N PRO A 27 1.55 -26.39 17.20
CA PRO A 27 2.10 -27.66 16.74
C PRO A 27 3.28 -27.37 15.77
N PRO A 28 4.32 -28.20 15.73
CA PRO A 28 5.43 -28.07 14.80
C PRO A 28 4.95 -28.51 13.41
N GLY A 29 4.42 -27.57 12.61
CA GLY A 29 3.94 -27.82 11.26
C GLY A 29 3.87 -26.52 10.48
N ASN A 30 4.74 -26.38 9.50
CA ASN A 30 4.78 -25.34 8.46
C ASN A 30 4.96 -23.87 8.95
N ARG A 31 6.05 -23.59 9.65
CA ARG A 31 6.53 -22.21 9.78
C ARG A 31 7.24 -21.84 8.48
N LEU A 32 6.79 -20.73 7.87
CA LEU A 32 7.55 -20.10 6.79
C LEU A 32 8.93 -19.65 7.32
N ASP A 33 9.98 -19.83 6.53
CA ASP A 33 11.32 -19.30 6.83
C ASP A 33 11.34 -17.79 6.55
N LEU A 34 10.80 -17.02 7.48
CA LEU A 34 10.69 -15.56 7.34
C LEU A 34 12.00 -14.88 7.71
N ARG A 35 12.58 -14.13 6.76
CA ARG A 35 13.79 -13.34 6.96
C ARG A 35 13.47 -11.86 6.76
N PRO A 36 13.81 -10.96 7.70
CA PRO A 36 13.63 -9.54 7.50
C PRO A 36 14.29 -9.06 6.21
N LEU A 37 13.57 -8.23 5.46
CA LEU A 37 14.14 -7.59 4.27
C LEU A 37 15.17 -6.56 4.73
N ALA A 38 16.35 -6.59 4.12
CA ALA A 38 17.39 -5.61 4.42
C ALA A 38 16.93 -4.22 3.96
N ALA A 39 17.02 -3.25 4.85
CA ALA A 39 16.81 -1.85 4.49
C ALA A 39 17.91 -1.37 3.53
N ALA A 40 17.53 -0.52 2.58
CA ALA A 40 18.46 0.00 1.56
C ALA A 40 19.57 0.89 2.15
N SER A 41 19.44 1.38 3.38
CA SER A 41 20.45 2.19 4.08
C SER A 41 20.63 1.75 5.52
N GLY A 42 21.86 1.84 6.05
CA GLY A 42 22.20 1.47 7.43
C GLY A 42 21.62 2.37 8.53
N THR A 43 20.76 3.34 8.17
CA THR A 43 20.06 4.26 9.09
C THR A 43 18.53 4.10 9.02
N SER A 44 18.06 2.93 8.58
CA SER A 44 16.63 2.68 8.37
C SER A 44 15.93 2.28 9.67
N ASP A 45 14.78 2.91 9.93
CA ASP A 45 13.81 2.56 10.98
C ASP A 45 12.66 1.69 10.43
N VAL A 46 12.88 1.01 9.29
CA VAL A 46 11.92 0.09 8.69
C VAL A 46 11.87 -1.20 9.51
N ASP A 47 10.71 -1.47 10.11
CA ASP A 47 10.43 -2.62 10.98
C ASP A 47 9.46 -3.62 10.34
N PHE A 48 9.25 -3.55 9.04
CA PHE A 48 8.34 -4.39 8.28
C PHE A 48 9.00 -4.96 7.02
N GLY A 49 8.36 -5.97 6.44
CA GLY A 49 8.82 -6.64 5.23
C GLY A 49 9.70 -7.86 5.51
N VAL A 50 9.31 -8.99 4.90
CA VAL A 50 10.02 -10.27 5.02
C VAL A 50 10.16 -10.96 3.67
N ASP A 51 11.25 -11.71 3.52
CA ASP A 51 11.43 -12.74 2.49
C ASP A 51 10.95 -14.06 3.08
N ALA A 52 9.99 -14.72 2.43
CA ALA A 52 9.37 -15.96 2.93
C ALA A 52 10.08 -17.24 2.45
N GLY A 53 11.23 -17.09 1.79
CA GLY A 53 11.93 -18.23 1.20
C GLY A 53 11.21 -18.82 -0.02
N PRO A 54 11.60 -20.00 -0.46
CA PRO A 54 10.96 -20.68 -1.58
C PRO A 54 9.61 -21.27 -1.17
N LEU A 55 8.55 -20.93 -1.92
CA LEU A 55 7.20 -21.47 -1.79
C LEU A 55 6.65 -21.83 -3.16
N ASP A 56 5.92 -22.94 -3.27
CA ASP A 56 5.10 -23.23 -4.45
C ASP A 56 3.74 -22.53 -4.32
N LEU A 57 3.69 -21.28 -4.80
CA LEU A 57 2.49 -20.45 -4.66
C LEU A 57 1.30 -20.94 -5.51
N ALA A 58 1.54 -21.80 -6.49
CA ALA A 58 0.47 -22.40 -7.28
C ALA A 58 -0.25 -23.55 -6.54
N HIS A 59 0.40 -24.19 -5.54
CA HIS A 59 -0.10 -25.38 -4.88
C HIS A 59 0.01 -25.30 -3.34
N LEU A 60 -0.18 -24.12 -2.76
CA LEU A 60 -0.17 -23.95 -1.30
C LEU A 60 -1.28 -24.77 -0.62
N SER A 61 -0.91 -25.55 0.39
CA SER A 61 -1.87 -26.14 1.34
C SER A 61 -2.61 -25.04 2.11
N ASP A 62 -3.66 -25.40 2.83
CA ASP A 62 -4.40 -24.42 3.64
C ASP A 62 -3.58 -23.93 4.84
N GLU A 63 -2.73 -24.77 5.40
CA GLU A 63 -1.80 -24.42 6.47
C GLU A 63 -0.72 -23.43 5.99
N GLU A 64 -0.13 -23.69 4.81
CA GLU A 64 0.87 -22.77 4.20
C GLU A 64 0.24 -21.45 3.85
N PHE A 65 -0.97 -21.46 3.29
CA PHE A 65 -1.69 -20.24 3.00
C PHE A 65 -2.01 -19.45 4.28
N SER A 66 -2.48 -20.12 5.34
CA SER A 66 -2.76 -19.46 6.62
C SER A 66 -1.52 -18.83 7.24
N ALA A 67 -0.35 -19.50 7.10
CA ALA A 67 0.93 -18.93 7.53
C ALA A 67 1.34 -17.71 6.68
N LEU A 68 1.12 -17.77 5.36
CA LEU A 68 1.37 -16.66 4.44
C LEU A 68 0.44 -15.47 4.72
N GLU A 69 -0.85 -15.70 4.92
CA GLU A 69 -1.82 -14.68 5.27
C GLU A 69 -1.44 -13.97 6.58
N ARG A 70 -1.08 -14.73 7.61
CA ARG A 70 -0.57 -14.19 8.86
C ARG A 70 0.68 -13.32 8.64
N ALA A 71 1.64 -13.82 7.85
CA ALA A 71 2.87 -13.08 7.54
C ALA A 71 2.58 -11.75 6.84
N VAL A 72 1.62 -11.71 5.90
CA VAL A 72 1.21 -10.48 5.21
C VAL A 72 0.57 -9.48 6.20
N LEU A 73 -0.26 -9.96 7.14
CA LEU A 73 -0.89 -9.10 8.14
C LEU A 73 0.11 -8.57 9.18
N GLU A 74 1.08 -9.40 9.60
CA GLU A 74 2.09 -9.03 10.61
C GLU A 74 3.20 -8.15 10.04
N HIS A 75 3.69 -8.49 8.82
CA HIS A 75 4.88 -7.89 8.24
C HIS A 75 4.61 -6.93 7.08
N LEU A 76 3.38 -6.73 6.67
CA LEU A 76 2.89 -5.81 5.63
C LEU A 76 3.38 -6.10 4.20
N VAL A 77 4.61 -6.53 4.03
CA VAL A 77 5.23 -6.89 2.74
C VAL A 77 5.87 -8.26 2.86
N VAL A 78 5.48 -9.19 2.00
CA VAL A 78 6.08 -10.53 1.90
C VAL A 78 6.61 -10.70 0.48
N VAL A 79 7.89 -11.01 0.35
CA VAL A 79 8.55 -11.32 -0.92
C VAL A 79 8.73 -12.83 -1.04
N VAL A 80 8.24 -13.42 -2.12
CA VAL A 80 8.48 -14.82 -2.47
C VAL A 80 9.26 -14.84 -3.79
N ARG A 81 10.46 -15.41 -3.76
CA ARG A 81 11.36 -15.40 -4.91
C ARG A 81 11.16 -16.61 -5.82
N GLY A 82 11.64 -16.53 -7.07
CA GLY A 82 11.66 -17.65 -8.00
C GLY A 82 10.27 -18.03 -8.54
N GLN A 83 9.40 -17.04 -8.72
CA GLN A 83 8.02 -17.24 -9.17
C GLN A 83 7.83 -16.96 -10.68
N GLU A 84 8.88 -17.09 -11.50
CA GLU A 84 8.82 -16.83 -12.96
C GLU A 84 7.77 -17.68 -13.67
N GLY A 85 7.51 -18.88 -13.14
CA GLY A 85 6.52 -19.82 -13.68
C GLY A 85 5.08 -19.65 -13.17
N LEU A 86 4.83 -18.69 -12.28
CA LEU A 86 3.48 -18.48 -11.75
C LEU A 86 2.55 -17.91 -12.82
N SER A 87 1.58 -18.70 -13.26
CA SER A 87 0.61 -18.25 -14.28
C SER A 87 -0.33 -17.16 -13.75
N PRO A 88 -0.90 -16.30 -14.64
CA PRO A 88 -1.91 -15.32 -14.23
C PRO A 88 -3.10 -15.96 -13.50
N ARG A 89 -3.52 -17.16 -13.91
CA ARG A 89 -4.60 -17.91 -13.24
C ARG A 89 -4.22 -18.28 -11.82
N ALA A 90 -3.01 -18.80 -11.61
CA ALA A 90 -2.54 -19.16 -10.27
C ALA A 90 -2.35 -17.92 -9.39
N GLN A 91 -1.85 -16.80 -9.92
CA GLN A 91 -1.75 -15.53 -9.21
C GLN A 91 -3.15 -15.00 -8.81
N PHE A 92 -4.13 -15.07 -9.69
CA PHE A 92 -5.51 -14.70 -9.38
C PHE A 92 -6.09 -15.58 -8.26
N GLU A 93 -5.95 -16.91 -8.36
CA GLU A 93 -6.47 -17.83 -7.33
C GLU A 93 -5.79 -17.60 -5.98
N LEU A 94 -4.48 -17.39 -5.95
CA LEU A 94 -3.74 -17.00 -4.75
C LEU A 94 -4.31 -15.72 -4.14
N THR A 95 -4.47 -14.67 -4.95
CA THR A 95 -4.98 -13.37 -4.46
C THR A 95 -6.42 -13.51 -3.94
N ARG A 96 -7.25 -14.32 -4.60
CA ARG A 96 -8.63 -14.58 -4.20
C ARG A 96 -8.74 -15.29 -2.85
N ARG A 97 -7.75 -16.10 -2.46
CA ARG A 97 -7.78 -16.78 -1.14
C ARG A 97 -7.82 -15.80 0.03
N PHE A 98 -7.25 -14.59 -0.10
CA PHE A 98 -7.33 -13.54 0.94
C PHE A 98 -8.73 -12.94 1.11
N ASP A 99 -9.58 -13.07 0.09
CA ASP A 99 -11.02 -12.72 0.16
C ASP A 99 -11.82 -13.56 -0.86
N PRO A 100 -12.25 -14.79 -0.50
CA PRO A 100 -12.82 -15.73 -1.46
C PRO A 100 -14.15 -15.30 -2.10
N GLN A 101 -14.81 -14.31 -1.52
CA GLN A 101 -16.17 -13.91 -1.95
C GLN A 101 -16.15 -12.99 -3.18
N VAL A 102 -15.01 -12.33 -3.48
CA VAL A 102 -14.91 -11.33 -4.54
C VAL A 102 -14.08 -11.79 -5.73
N LYS A 103 -14.45 -11.26 -6.91
CA LYS A 103 -13.82 -11.57 -8.21
C LYS A 103 -13.50 -10.32 -9.01
N ALA A 104 -14.09 -9.17 -8.67
CA ALA A 104 -13.85 -7.92 -9.38
C ALA A 104 -12.44 -7.39 -9.08
N TYR A 105 -11.76 -6.90 -10.12
CA TYR A 105 -10.51 -6.18 -9.93
C TYR A 105 -10.70 -4.95 -9.02
N GLY A 106 -9.71 -4.59 -8.22
CA GLY A 106 -9.82 -3.56 -7.18
C GLY A 106 -10.18 -2.16 -7.67
N HIS A 107 -9.93 -1.86 -8.96
CA HIS A 107 -10.42 -0.66 -9.64
C HIS A 107 -11.68 -0.91 -10.50
N GLY A 108 -12.30 -2.09 -10.36
CA GLY A 108 -13.47 -2.50 -11.15
C GLY A 108 -13.13 -2.84 -12.60
N ASN A 109 -14.16 -3.28 -13.35
CA ASN A 109 -14.06 -3.65 -14.76
C ASN A 109 -14.93 -2.70 -15.60
N ARG A 110 -14.70 -1.39 -15.48
CA ARG A 110 -15.43 -0.32 -16.19
C ARG A 110 -14.50 0.38 -17.19
N PRO A 111 -14.24 -0.23 -18.36
CA PRO A 111 -13.32 0.32 -19.36
C PRO A 111 -13.76 1.67 -19.90
N ASP A 112 -15.06 1.95 -19.92
CA ASP A 112 -15.66 3.24 -20.29
C ASP A 112 -15.23 4.39 -19.35
N ILE A 113 -15.14 4.12 -18.06
CA ILE A 113 -14.68 5.07 -17.03
C ILE A 113 -13.14 5.12 -16.99
N LEU A 114 -12.48 3.96 -17.04
CA LEU A 114 -11.01 3.88 -17.02
C LEU A 114 -10.36 4.66 -18.16
N LYS A 115 -10.96 4.66 -19.37
CA LYS A 115 -10.48 5.45 -20.52
C LYS A 115 -10.47 6.96 -20.27
N GLN A 116 -11.27 7.46 -19.35
CA GLN A 116 -11.33 8.87 -18.99
C GLN A 116 -10.44 9.24 -17.81
N SER A 117 -9.84 8.24 -17.16
CA SER A 117 -9.08 8.37 -15.91
C SER A 117 -7.58 8.52 -16.16
N VAL A 118 -6.84 8.94 -15.12
CA VAL A 118 -5.37 8.95 -15.12
C VAL A 118 -4.75 7.56 -15.17
N LEU A 119 -5.55 6.49 -15.02
CA LEU A 119 -5.09 5.10 -15.02
C LEU A 119 -5.15 4.44 -16.42
N VAL A 120 -5.61 5.15 -17.44
CA VAL A 120 -5.89 4.55 -18.75
C VAL A 120 -4.70 3.85 -19.42
N GLN A 121 -3.49 4.32 -19.14
CA GLN A 121 -2.27 3.80 -19.74
C GLN A 121 -1.64 2.63 -18.95
N ASP A 122 -2.14 2.37 -17.75
CA ASP A 122 -1.47 1.49 -16.78
C ASP A 122 -2.12 0.09 -16.68
N LEU A 123 -3.29 -0.13 -17.33
CA LEU A 123 -4.12 -1.29 -17.02
C LEU A 123 -4.46 -2.12 -18.26
N VAL A 124 -3.53 -2.97 -18.68
CA VAL A 124 -3.77 -3.98 -19.73
C VAL A 124 -4.22 -5.29 -19.09
N ALA A 125 -5.48 -5.69 -19.34
CA ALA A 125 -6.00 -6.94 -18.78
C ALA A 125 -5.46 -8.16 -19.54
N ILE A 126 -5.11 -9.22 -18.80
CA ILE A 126 -4.87 -10.54 -19.39
C ILE A 126 -6.21 -11.09 -19.89
N PRO A 127 -6.35 -11.46 -21.17
CA PRO A 127 -7.66 -11.82 -21.77
C PRO A 127 -8.42 -12.91 -21.03
N ASP A 128 -7.76 -14.01 -20.67
CA ASP A 128 -8.37 -15.16 -20.00
C ASP A 128 -8.52 -14.99 -18.49
N VAL A 129 -7.84 -13.99 -17.91
CA VAL A 129 -7.86 -13.69 -16.47
C VAL A 129 -7.85 -12.17 -16.27
N PRO A 130 -8.93 -11.46 -16.59
CA PRO A 130 -8.96 -10.00 -16.64
C PRO A 130 -8.76 -9.32 -15.27
N GLN A 131 -8.78 -10.06 -14.19
CA GLN A 131 -8.42 -9.61 -12.84
C GLN A 131 -6.91 -9.39 -12.67
N VAL A 132 -6.08 -10.05 -13.49
CA VAL A 132 -4.65 -9.82 -13.56
C VAL A 132 -4.37 -8.77 -14.65
N LYS A 133 -3.60 -7.78 -14.28
CA LYS A 133 -3.20 -6.69 -15.20
C LYS A 133 -1.72 -6.81 -15.52
N LEU A 134 -1.41 -6.63 -16.80
CA LEU A 134 -0.06 -6.43 -17.29
C LEU A 134 0.26 -4.94 -17.22
N LEU A 135 1.32 -4.57 -16.56
CA LEU A 135 1.75 -3.18 -16.39
C LEU A 135 3.29 -3.06 -16.42
N GLY A 136 3.76 -1.87 -16.69
CA GLY A 136 5.20 -1.62 -16.72
C GLY A 136 5.64 -0.65 -17.80
N ASN A 137 6.76 -0.96 -18.48
CA ASN A 137 7.38 -0.13 -19.50
C ASN A 137 7.98 -0.98 -20.61
N GLY A 138 7.87 -0.50 -21.85
CA GLY A 138 8.42 -1.13 -23.04
C GLY A 138 7.45 -2.08 -23.75
N ARG A 139 7.87 -2.62 -24.86
CA ARG A 139 7.03 -3.43 -25.75
C ARG A 139 7.02 -4.89 -25.32
N VAL A 140 5.82 -5.44 -25.21
CA VAL A 140 5.57 -6.85 -24.88
C VAL A 140 4.85 -7.52 -26.04
N LYS A 141 5.31 -8.70 -26.47
CA LYS A 141 4.74 -9.47 -27.57
C LYS A 141 4.43 -10.89 -27.13
N ASP A 142 3.35 -11.45 -27.72
CA ASP A 142 2.95 -12.86 -27.55
C ASP A 142 2.87 -13.30 -26.07
N HIS A 143 2.29 -12.45 -25.21
CA HIS A 143 2.23 -12.68 -23.77
C HIS A 143 0.80 -12.95 -23.30
N GLU A 144 0.53 -14.14 -22.80
CA GLU A 144 -0.76 -14.54 -22.17
C GLU A 144 -2.00 -14.11 -22.98
N GLY A 145 -1.96 -14.33 -24.30
CA GLY A 145 -3.03 -13.96 -25.22
C GLY A 145 -3.03 -12.50 -25.67
N ILE A 146 -2.06 -11.70 -25.23
CA ILE A 146 -1.82 -10.33 -25.72
C ILE A 146 -0.80 -10.40 -26.86
N PRO A 147 -1.21 -10.11 -28.13
CA PRO A 147 -0.30 -10.29 -29.27
C PRO A 147 0.82 -9.23 -29.32
N ASP A 148 0.50 -7.99 -29.01
CA ASP A 148 1.47 -6.88 -29.01
C ASP A 148 0.92 -5.69 -28.22
N VAL A 149 1.70 -5.14 -27.29
CA VAL A 149 1.34 -3.97 -26.50
C VAL A 149 2.59 -3.14 -26.13
N GLU A 150 2.45 -1.82 -26.18
CA GLU A 150 3.42 -0.89 -25.61
C GLU A 150 2.95 -0.48 -24.22
N LEU A 151 3.76 -0.78 -23.20
CA LEU A 151 3.50 -0.40 -21.82
C LEU A 151 4.21 0.92 -21.50
N HIS A 152 3.57 1.76 -20.70
CA HIS A 152 4.09 3.06 -20.30
C HIS A 152 4.13 3.15 -18.77
N HIS A 153 5.34 3.22 -18.21
CA HIS A 153 5.51 3.42 -16.77
C HIS A 153 5.10 4.83 -16.36
N PRO A 154 4.26 4.97 -15.33
CA PRO A 154 3.85 6.30 -14.88
C PRO A 154 5.04 7.11 -14.36
N SER A 155 5.15 8.35 -14.80
CA SER A 155 6.27 9.25 -14.49
C SER A 155 5.77 10.55 -13.85
N HIS A 156 6.59 11.09 -12.94
CA HIS A 156 6.37 12.41 -12.35
C HIS A 156 6.20 13.52 -13.42
N ARG A 157 6.79 13.36 -14.62
CA ARG A 157 6.70 14.36 -15.70
C ARG A 157 5.27 14.64 -16.13
N ALA A 158 4.43 13.62 -16.16
CA ALA A 158 3.04 13.76 -16.58
C ALA A 158 2.12 14.26 -15.45
N PHE A 159 2.54 14.13 -14.21
CA PHE A 159 1.64 14.28 -13.08
C PHE A 159 2.05 15.34 -12.03
N HIS A 160 3.36 15.59 -11.82
CA HIS A 160 3.81 16.56 -10.83
C HIS A 160 3.64 18.01 -11.30
N LEU A 161 3.38 18.92 -10.36
CA LEU A 161 3.31 20.34 -10.64
C LEU A 161 4.68 20.88 -11.10
N THR A 162 5.74 20.43 -10.44
CA THR A 162 7.13 20.79 -10.75
C THR A 162 7.95 19.53 -11.02
N PRO A 163 7.90 18.98 -12.26
CA PRO A 163 8.69 17.79 -12.60
C PRO A 163 10.19 18.11 -12.67
N LEU A 164 11.03 17.08 -12.59
CA LEU A 164 12.45 17.21 -12.90
C LEU A 164 12.65 17.45 -14.40
N GLY A 165 13.67 18.20 -14.74
CA GLY A 165 14.10 18.41 -16.12
C GLY A 165 15.07 17.32 -16.60
N ASP A 166 15.31 17.27 -17.92
CA ASP A 166 16.16 16.25 -18.56
C ASP A 166 17.58 16.19 -17.98
N ARG A 167 18.17 17.34 -17.63
CA ARG A 167 19.52 17.39 -17.03
C ARG A 167 19.56 16.74 -15.64
N GLN A 168 18.51 16.92 -14.85
CA GLN A 168 18.41 16.35 -13.51
C GLN A 168 18.22 14.83 -13.59
N GLU A 169 17.35 14.34 -14.46
CA GLU A 169 17.19 12.90 -14.69
C GLU A 169 18.46 12.27 -15.31
N ALA A 170 19.13 12.96 -16.22
CA ALA A 170 20.41 12.49 -16.76
C ALA A 170 21.51 12.41 -15.69
N ALA A 171 21.40 13.21 -14.63
CA ALA A 171 22.27 13.14 -13.45
C ALA A 171 21.83 12.05 -12.45
N GLY A 172 20.82 11.25 -12.76
CA GLY A 172 20.31 10.15 -11.90
C GLY A 172 19.33 10.59 -10.85
N LEU A 173 18.77 11.83 -10.92
CA LEU A 173 17.74 12.24 -10.00
C LEU A 173 16.37 11.74 -10.46
N THR A 174 15.52 11.37 -9.49
CA THR A 174 14.17 10.89 -9.75
C THR A 174 13.20 11.35 -8.65
N ARG A 175 11.93 10.91 -8.73
CA ARG A 175 10.89 11.23 -7.74
C ARG A 175 10.03 10.02 -7.47
N PHE A 176 9.37 9.99 -6.29
CA PHE A 176 8.19 9.16 -6.09
C PHE A 176 7.08 9.64 -7.01
N TYR A 177 6.43 8.71 -7.71
CA TYR A 177 5.34 9.10 -8.60
C TYR A 177 4.11 9.54 -7.80
N ARG A 178 3.62 8.66 -6.89
CA ARG A 178 2.40 8.88 -6.12
C ARG A 178 2.31 7.90 -4.95
N TRP A 179 2.25 8.42 -3.72
CA TRP A 179 1.96 7.60 -2.54
C TRP A 179 0.47 7.29 -2.47
N HIS A 180 0.10 6.01 -2.51
CA HIS A 180 -1.28 5.59 -2.62
C HIS A 180 -1.53 4.20 -2.04
N ILE A 181 -2.80 3.85 -1.88
CA ILE A 181 -3.33 2.51 -1.75
C ILE A 181 -3.99 2.10 -3.06
N ASP A 182 -4.02 0.82 -3.38
CA ASP A 182 -4.80 0.31 -4.50
C ASP A 182 -6.28 0.28 -4.13
N ALA A 183 -7.11 1.10 -4.75
CA ALA A 183 -8.55 1.13 -4.51
C ALA A 183 -9.28 1.95 -5.58
N ALA A 184 -10.47 1.54 -5.95
CA ALA A 184 -11.35 2.33 -6.81
C ALA A 184 -11.90 3.58 -6.11
N LEU A 185 -12.17 3.48 -4.80
CA LEU A 185 -12.71 4.53 -3.92
C LEU A 185 -14.06 5.10 -4.38
N TYR A 186 -14.80 4.32 -5.13
CA TYR A 186 -16.17 4.53 -5.53
C TYR A 186 -16.84 3.18 -5.74
N GLU A 187 -17.98 2.91 -5.07
CA GLU A 187 -18.76 1.66 -5.15
C GLU A 187 -18.07 0.41 -4.60
N LEU A 188 -16.74 0.33 -4.63
CA LEU A 188 -15.95 -0.84 -4.25
C LEU A 188 -15.10 -0.56 -3.01
N HIS A 189 -14.99 -1.57 -2.14
CA HIS A 189 -14.09 -1.51 -0.99
C HIS A 189 -12.63 -1.70 -1.40
N PRO A 190 -11.68 -1.03 -0.70
CA PRO A 190 -10.25 -1.22 -0.93
C PRO A 190 -9.84 -2.69 -0.78
N PRO A 191 -9.05 -3.24 -1.71
CA PRO A 191 -8.48 -4.57 -1.62
C PRO A 191 -7.81 -4.85 -0.27
N LYS A 192 -7.89 -6.10 0.20
CA LYS A 192 -7.13 -6.54 1.40
C LYS A 192 -5.65 -6.61 1.08
N VAL A 193 -5.30 -7.20 -0.06
CA VAL A 193 -3.92 -7.37 -0.53
C VAL A 193 -3.80 -7.02 -2.00
N THR A 194 -2.56 -6.74 -2.40
CA THR A 194 -2.13 -6.75 -3.81
C THR A 194 -0.99 -7.73 -3.96
N THR A 195 -1.03 -8.50 -5.04
CA THR A 195 0.09 -9.33 -5.50
C THR A 195 0.70 -8.71 -6.75
N LEU A 196 2.03 -8.56 -6.75
CA LEU A 196 2.79 -7.95 -7.85
C LEU A 196 3.95 -8.87 -8.21
N LEU A 197 3.90 -9.51 -9.40
CA LEU A 197 4.91 -10.42 -9.91
C LEU A 197 5.80 -9.72 -10.94
N ALA A 198 7.09 -9.73 -10.71
CA ALA A 198 8.07 -9.19 -11.65
C ALA A 198 8.42 -10.22 -12.73
N LEU A 199 8.07 -9.92 -13.99
CA LEU A 199 8.40 -10.75 -15.15
C LEU A 199 9.71 -10.28 -15.80
N ALA A 200 9.86 -8.96 -15.97
CA ALA A 200 11.09 -8.34 -16.42
C ALA A 200 11.36 -7.09 -15.60
N VAL A 201 12.62 -6.88 -15.29
CA VAL A 201 13.10 -5.70 -14.55
C VAL A 201 14.17 -5.00 -15.36
N PRO A 202 14.29 -3.66 -15.27
CA PRO A 202 15.34 -2.94 -15.97
C PRO A 202 16.72 -3.32 -15.42
N GLU A 203 17.76 -3.13 -16.23
CA GLU A 203 19.14 -3.22 -15.75
C GLU A 203 19.34 -2.30 -14.54
N PRO A 204 19.98 -2.79 -13.46
CA PRO A 204 20.09 -2.05 -12.23
C PRO A 204 20.93 -0.78 -12.44
N ARG A 205 20.30 0.37 -12.21
CA ARG A 205 20.94 1.69 -12.17
C ARG A 205 20.56 2.37 -10.88
N ARG A 206 21.51 2.99 -10.20
CA ARG A 206 21.21 3.79 -9.01
C ARG A 206 20.61 5.12 -9.44
N GLU A 207 19.60 5.54 -8.71
CA GLU A 207 18.95 6.84 -8.82
C GLU A 207 18.77 7.42 -7.43
N THR A 208 18.68 8.75 -7.34
CA THR A 208 18.41 9.44 -6.09
C THR A 208 17.05 10.13 -6.18
N VAL A 209 16.11 9.68 -5.36
CA VAL A 209 14.82 10.37 -5.18
C VAL A 209 15.07 11.66 -4.44
N VAL A 210 14.65 12.80 -5.01
CA VAL A 210 14.69 14.12 -4.37
C VAL A 210 13.29 14.58 -4.02
N TYR A 211 13.10 15.03 -2.77
CA TYR A 211 11.76 15.40 -2.26
C TYR A 211 11.35 16.80 -2.70
N ASP A 212 12.30 17.74 -2.75
CA ASP A 212 12.10 19.14 -3.13
C ASP A 212 10.88 19.81 -2.45
N ASP A 213 10.68 19.49 -1.18
CA ASP A 213 9.60 20.01 -0.34
C ASP A 213 10.12 20.93 0.78
N GLY A 214 11.39 21.33 0.69
CA GLY A 214 12.08 22.20 1.65
C GLY A 214 12.75 21.46 2.80
N SER A 215 12.60 20.12 2.91
CA SER A 215 13.24 19.32 3.97
C SER A 215 14.73 19.05 3.69
N GLY A 216 15.11 19.00 2.41
CA GLY A 216 16.42 18.50 1.97
C GLY A 216 16.51 16.98 1.91
N ASP A 217 15.41 16.25 2.14
CA ASP A 217 15.36 14.80 2.10
C ASP A 217 15.66 14.24 0.71
N SER A 218 16.40 13.13 0.70
CA SER A 218 16.65 12.33 -0.49
C SER A 218 16.80 10.86 -0.13
N LEU A 219 16.58 9.96 -1.10
CA LEU A 219 16.70 8.52 -0.91
C LEU A 219 17.32 7.88 -2.15
N ASP A 220 18.42 7.13 -1.94
CA ASP A 220 19.01 6.33 -3.01
C ASP A 220 18.20 5.06 -3.24
N VAL A 221 17.89 4.79 -4.50
CA VAL A 221 17.08 3.65 -4.94
C VAL A 221 17.70 2.99 -6.18
N THR A 222 17.17 1.83 -6.56
CA THR A 222 17.45 1.21 -7.85
C THR A 222 16.36 1.58 -8.85
N LEU A 223 16.68 1.77 -10.12
CA LEU A 223 15.72 2.03 -11.18
C LEU A 223 14.56 1.01 -11.15
N GLY A 224 13.33 1.48 -11.27
CA GLY A 224 12.13 0.65 -11.27
C GLY A 224 11.68 0.16 -9.89
N THR A 225 12.28 0.65 -8.80
CA THR A 225 11.89 0.38 -7.41
C THR A 225 10.40 0.64 -7.18
N THR A 226 9.81 -0.17 -6.28
CA THR A 226 8.56 0.18 -5.60
C THR A 226 8.87 0.49 -4.14
N ALA A 227 8.44 1.65 -3.68
CA ALA A 227 8.64 2.12 -2.32
C ALA A 227 7.39 1.86 -1.48
N PHE A 228 7.58 1.49 -0.20
CA PHE A 228 6.53 1.16 0.75
C PHE A 228 6.74 1.91 2.07
N VAL A 229 5.65 2.31 2.72
CA VAL A 229 5.63 2.97 4.03
C VAL A 229 4.53 2.36 4.88
N SER A 230 4.85 2.03 6.13
CA SER A 230 3.88 1.49 7.08
C SER A 230 2.86 2.54 7.55
N GLY A 231 1.58 2.26 7.38
CA GLY A 231 0.50 3.08 7.92
C GLY A 231 0.49 3.08 9.46
N ALA A 232 0.94 1.99 10.10
CA ALA A 232 1.08 1.93 11.55
C ALA A 232 2.20 2.85 12.04
N LYS A 233 3.36 2.86 11.38
CA LYS A 233 4.42 3.83 11.66
C LYS A 233 3.92 5.27 11.45
N ALA A 234 3.15 5.51 10.39
CA ALA A 234 2.54 6.81 10.15
C ALA A 234 1.65 7.26 11.31
N PHE A 235 0.82 6.36 11.84
CA PHE A 235 -0.01 6.63 13.01
C PHE A 235 0.82 6.87 14.28
N ASP A 236 1.89 6.10 14.49
CA ASP A 236 2.76 6.21 15.67
C ASP A 236 3.55 7.53 15.69
N LEU A 237 3.85 8.11 14.53
CA LEU A 237 4.52 9.41 14.40
C LEU A 237 3.62 10.62 14.70
N LEU A 238 2.29 10.44 14.74
CA LEU A 238 1.35 11.51 15.04
C LEU A 238 1.49 12.00 16.49
N SER A 239 1.43 13.30 16.69
CA SER A 239 1.27 13.91 18.02
C SER A 239 -0.06 13.48 18.68
N PRO A 240 -0.21 13.59 20.00
CA PRO A 240 -1.49 13.26 20.67
C PRO A 240 -2.69 13.99 20.07
N ALA A 241 -2.55 15.26 19.69
CA ALA A 241 -3.61 16.04 19.08
C ALA A 241 -3.96 15.53 17.67
N GLN A 242 -2.94 15.20 16.85
CA GLN A 242 -3.15 14.62 15.52
C GLN A 242 -3.76 13.23 15.59
N ARG A 243 -3.38 12.38 16.57
CA ARG A 243 -4.04 11.08 16.79
C ARG A 243 -5.51 11.23 17.14
N ALA A 244 -5.82 12.14 18.07
CA ALA A 244 -7.21 12.41 18.46
C ALA A 244 -8.03 12.93 17.27
N PHE A 245 -7.45 13.79 16.44
CA PHE A 245 -8.07 14.26 15.20
C PHE A 245 -8.30 13.10 14.21
N ALA A 246 -7.28 12.30 13.91
CA ALA A 246 -7.36 11.22 12.94
C ALA A 246 -8.39 10.15 13.33
N LEU A 247 -8.50 9.82 14.63
CA LEU A 247 -9.43 8.81 15.15
C LEU A 247 -10.91 9.18 14.98
N LYS A 248 -11.24 10.46 14.87
CA LYS A 248 -12.61 10.96 14.71
C LYS A 248 -12.91 11.49 13.31
N THR A 249 -11.95 11.36 12.39
CA THR A 249 -12.06 11.92 11.05
C THR A 249 -12.29 10.82 10.02
N THR A 250 -13.25 11.07 9.12
CA THR A 250 -13.55 10.25 7.95
C THR A 250 -13.18 11.00 6.68
N ALA A 251 -12.46 10.36 5.77
CA ALA A 251 -12.24 10.87 4.41
C ALA A 251 -13.46 10.60 3.55
N ARG A 252 -14.01 11.64 2.92
CA ARG A 252 -14.96 11.53 1.81
C ARG A 252 -14.19 11.60 0.50
N TYR A 253 -14.31 10.58 -0.32
CA TYR A 253 -13.64 10.50 -1.62
C TYR A 253 -14.51 11.10 -2.71
N ALA A 254 -13.90 11.69 -3.75
CA ALA A 254 -14.64 12.20 -4.89
C ALA A 254 -15.32 11.06 -5.67
N PRO A 255 -16.48 11.29 -6.31
CA PRO A 255 -17.05 10.34 -7.26
C PRO A 255 -16.08 10.13 -8.42
N HIS A 256 -15.85 8.87 -8.82
CA HIS A 256 -14.89 8.51 -9.86
C HIS A 256 -13.54 9.23 -9.72
N PRO A 257 -12.82 9.07 -8.59
CA PRO A 257 -11.76 9.98 -8.17
C PRO A 257 -10.60 10.07 -9.17
N TYR A 258 -10.32 9.02 -9.93
CA TYR A 258 -9.27 9.02 -10.96
C TYR A 258 -9.69 9.78 -12.24
N VAL A 259 -10.97 9.99 -12.48
CA VAL A 259 -11.48 10.93 -13.50
C VAL A 259 -11.48 12.35 -12.94
N TRP A 260 -11.98 12.52 -11.71
CA TRP A 260 -12.03 13.80 -11.01
C TRP A 260 -10.66 14.50 -10.97
N MET A 261 -9.59 13.77 -10.63
CA MET A 261 -8.24 14.33 -10.48
C MET A 261 -7.41 14.36 -11.78
N ARG A 262 -7.96 14.05 -12.95
CA ARG A 262 -7.18 13.88 -14.19
C ARG A 262 -6.35 15.10 -14.61
N ASN A 263 -6.82 16.31 -14.28
CA ASN A 263 -6.13 17.56 -14.58
C ASN A 263 -5.31 18.08 -13.38
N ALA A 264 -5.43 17.44 -12.22
CA ALA A 264 -4.73 17.83 -11.01
C ALA A 264 -3.22 17.54 -11.10
N ARG A 265 -2.45 18.12 -10.19
CA ARG A 265 -0.99 17.99 -10.14
C ARG A 265 -0.53 17.62 -8.74
N ALA A 266 0.42 16.69 -8.69
CA ALA A 266 1.03 16.21 -7.45
C ALA A 266 2.16 17.11 -6.96
N ARG A 267 2.41 16.99 -5.66
CA ARG A 267 3.62 17.55 -5.02
C ARG A 267 4.89 16.85 -5.54
N SER A 268 6.03 17.54 -5.42
CA SER A 268 7.33 17.02 -5.84
C SER A 268 7.75 15.71 -5.16
N ASN A 269 7.37 15.52 -3.90
CA ASN A 269 7.64 14.29 -3.14
C ASN A 269 6.60 13.17 -3.34
N GLY A 270 5.69 13.34 -4.30
CA GLY A 270 4.64 12.35 -4.58
C GLY A 270 3.60 12.18 -3.47
N LEU A 271 3.40 13.16 -2.59
CA LEU A 271 2.45 13.10 -1.49
C LEU A 271 1.33 14.13 -1.63
N GLY A 272 0.18 13.70 -2.16
CA GLY A 272 -1.00 14.53 -2.33
C GLY A 272 -0.90 15.57 -3.46
N LEU A 273 -1.99 16.30 -3.64
CA LEU A 273 -2.17 17.30 -4.72
C LEU A 273 -1.92 18.71 -4.22
N VAL A 274 -1.59 19.61 -5.16
CA VAL A 274 -1.38 21.07 -4.92
C VAL A 274 -2.06 21.93 -5.97
N SER A 275 -3.00 21.39 -6.71
CA SER A 275 -3.59 22.02 -7.89
C SER A 275 -5.10 22.21 -7.72
N GLU A 276 -5.52 22.72 -6.56
CA GLU A 276 -6.92 23.03 -6.28
C GLU A 276 -7.53 23.90 -7.39
N GLY A 277 -8.72 23.55 -7.83
CA GLY A 277 -9.40 24.20 -8.94
C GLY A 277 -9.06 23.64 -10.34
N ARG A 278 -8.23 22.59 -10.42
CA ARG A 278 -7.99 21.85 -11.67
C ARG A 278 -8.76 20.52 -11.74
N GLU A 279 -9.38 20.13 -10.66
CA GLU A 279 -10.25 18.98 -10.58
C GLU A 279 -11.50 19.24 -11.43
N LEU A 280 -12.05 18.16 -11.99
CA LEU A 280 -13.30 18.27 -12.75
C LEU A 280 -14.47 18.62 -11.84
N GLY A 281 -15.36 19.48 -12.33
CA GLY A 281 -16.66 19.72 -11.70
C GLY A 281 -17.50 18.45 -11.66
N ARG A 282 -18.44 18.36 -10.70
CA ARG A 282 -19.34 17.19 -10.58
C ARG A 282 -20.17 16.94 -11.83
N ASP A 283 -20.50 17.99 -12.58
CA ASP A 283 -21.22 17.97 -13.87
C ASP A 283 -20.37 17.46 -15.04
N GLU A 284 -19.04 17.44 -14.88
CA GLU A 284 -18.09 16.90 -15.88
C GLU A 284 -17.75 15.43 -15.62
N LEU A 285 -18.18 14.87 -14.48
CA LEU A 285 -17.90 13.47 -14.11
C LEU A 285 -18.86 12.51 -14.81
N PRO A 286 -18.46 11.25 -15.01
CA PRO A 286 -19.40 10.20 -15.37
C PRO A 286 -20.57 10.15 -14.38
N PRO A 287 -21.77 9.70 -14.79
CA PRO A 287 -22.91 9.57 -13.87
C PRO A 287 -22.53 8.81 -12.60
N PHE A 288 -22.93 9.33 -11.46
CA PHE A 288 -22.67 8.74 -10.14
C PHE A 288 -23.90 8.84 -9.23
N GLU A 289 -23.89 8.01 -8.18
CA GLU A 289 -24.90 7.94 -7.13
C GLU A 289 -24.26 8.29 -5.80
N ASP A 290 -24.89 9.17 -5.02
CA ASP A 290 -24.33 9.70 -3.76
C ASP A 290 -24.13 8.63 -2.68
N ASP A 291 -24.93 7.58 -2.67
CA ASP A 291 -24.80 6.42 -1.76
C ASP A 291 -23.61 5.53 -2.09
N LYS A 292 -23.07 5.61 -3.32
CA LYS A 292 -21.86 4.92 -3.76
C LYS A 292 -20.57 5.70 -3.52
N ILE A 293 -20.68 6.97 -3.07
CA ILE A 293 -19.51 7.77 -2.70
C ILE A 293 -18.86 7.15 -1.46
N THR A 294 -17.61 6.76 -1.61
CA THR A 294 -16.85 6.11 -0.55
C THR A 294 -16.52 7.08 0.58
N ARG A 295 -16.80 6.64 1.82
CA ARG A 295 -16.40 7.31 3.06
C ARG A 295 -15.69 6.29 3.94
N LEU A 296 -14.45 6.57 4.34
CA LEU A 296 -13.65 5.67 5.16
C LEU A 296 -12.95 6.45 6.29
N PRO A 297 -12.86 5.89 7.50
CA PRO A 297 -12.09 6.52 8.57
C PRO A 297 -10.64 6.72 8.14
N LEU A 298 -9.96 7.73 8.68
CA LEU A 298 -8.52 7.93 8.45
C LEU A 298 -7.66 6.87 9.14
N VAL A 299 -8.19 6.22 10.17
CA VAL A 299 -7.47 5.19 10.93
C VAL A 299 -8.15 3.85 10.72
N TRP A 300 -7.35 2.86 10.27
CA TRP A 300 -7.80 1.48 10.09
C TRP A 300 -7.09 0.57 11.09
N THR A 301 -7.78 -0.45 11.56
CA THR A 301 -7.23 -1.42 12.51
C THR A 301 -6.88 -2.72 11.79
N ASN A 302 -5.67 -3.22 12.01
CA ASN A 302 -5.25 -4.53 11.52
C ASN A 302 -6.01 -5.61 12.30
N PRO A 303 -6.75 -6.50 11.62
CA PRO A 303 -7.64 -7.48 12.29
C PRO A 303 -6.88 -8.55 13.09
N LEU A 304 -5.61 -8.80 12.76
CA LEU A 304 -4.80 -9.79 13.45
C LEU A 304 -4.04 -9.19 14.64
N THR A 305 -3.39 -8.03 14.42
CA THR A 305 -2.46 -7.46 15.40
C THR A 305 -3.10 -6.39 16.28
N GLY A 306 -4.27 -5.89 15.92
CA GLY A 306 -4.91 -4.74 16.57
C GLY A 306 -4.18 -3.41 16.36
N ARG A 307 -3.07 -3.39 15.60
CA ARG A 307 -2.33 -2.14 15.33
C ARG A 307 -3.19 -1.19 14.48
N ARG A 308 -3.18 0.07 14.86
CA ARG A 308 -3.84 1.15 14.13
C ARG A 308 -2.90 1.70 13.06
N SER A 309 -3.44 1.98 11.89
CA SER A 309 -2.72 2.56 10.75
C SER A 309 -3.40 3.84 10.31
N LEU A 310 -2.64 4.90 10.08
CA LEU A 310 -3.13 6.03 9.29
C LEU A 310 -3.18 5.55 7.83
N GLN A 311 -4.39 5.38 7.28
CA GLN A 311 -4.57 4.70 6.01
C GLN A 311 -5.58 5.42 5.12
N LEU A 312 -5.11 5.97 4.02
CA LEU A 312 -5.92 6.74 3.10
C LEU A 312 -5.24 6.90 1.72
N HIS A 313 -6.02 7.35 0.76
CA HIS A 313 -5.53 7.76 -0.56
C HIS A 313 -5.69 9.27 -0.73
N ALA A 314 -4.67 10.04 -0.34
CA ALA A 314 -4.74 11.50 -0.24
C ALA A 314 -5.14 12.22 -1.55
N TYR A 315 -4.80 11.63 -2.70
CA TYR A 315 -5.10 12.18 -4.02
C TYR A 315 -6.59 12.23 -4.35
N CYS A 316 -7.35 11.30 -3.77
CA CYS A 316 -8.74 11.03 -4.09
C CYS A 316 -9.71 11.67 -3.08
N VAL A 317 -9.21 12.29 -2.01
CA VAL A 317 -10.03 12.89 -0.97
C VAL A 317 -10.60 14.22 -1.47
N GLU A 318 -11.92 14.32 -1.45
CA GLU A 318 -12.69 15.54 -1.76
C GLU A 318 -12.88 16.38 -0.50
N ASP A 319 -13.09 15.74 0.67
CA ASP A 319 -13.35 16.42 1.93
C ASP A 319 -12.99 15.54 3.15
N LEU A 320 -12.85 16.17 4.30
CA LEU A 320 -12.69 15.51 5.60
C LEU A 320 -13.91 15.79 6.48
N LEU A 321 -14.47 14.72 7.03
CA LEU A 321 -15.61 14.79 7.97
C LEU A 321 -15.06 14.57 9.39
N VAL A 322 -15.05 15.63 10.21
CA VAL A 322 -14.60 15.59 11.61
C VAL A 322 -15.82 15.49 12.51
N ASP A 323 -15.94 14.39 13.27
CA ASP A 323 -17.17 14.09 14.06
C ASP A 323 -18.44 14.13 13.19
N GLY A 324 -18.32 13.83 11.89
CA GLY A 324 -19.41 13.84 10.91
C GLY A 324 -19.60 15.18 10.17
N GLU A 325 -18.98 16.26 10.62
CA GLU A 325 -19.09 17.60 10.02
C GLU A 325 -18.00 17.83 8.98
N ALA A 326 -18.40 18.27 7.78
CA ALA A 326 -17.50 18.53 6.67
C ALA A 326 -16.64 19.78 6.92
N LEU A 327 -15.34 19.71 6.57
CA LEU A 327 -14.48 20.90 6.57
C LEU A 327 -14.82 21.84 5.41
N GLY A 328 -15.18 21.30 4.25
CA GLY A 328 -15.67 22.04 3.10
C GLY A 328 -14.61 22.75 2.25
N GLU A 329 -13.39 22.93 2.75
CA GLU A 329 -12.30 23.61 2.07
C GLU A 329 -11.24 22.64 1.60
N LEU A 330 -11.20 22.32 0.29
CA LEU A 330 -10.32 21.31 -0.29
C LEU A 330 -8.82 21.58 -0.03
N ALA A 331 -8.38 22.85 -0.11
CA ALA A 331 -7.01 23.23 0.18
C ALA A 331 -6.61 22.96 1.63
N GLU A 332 -7.52 23.23 2.58
CA GLU A 332 -7.32 22.93 4.00
C GLU A 332 -7.29 21.43 4.26
N CYS A 333 -8.18 20.64 3.66
CA CYS A 333 -8.15 19.17 3.73
C CYS A 333 -6.79 18.63 3.27
N ARG A 334 -6.29 19.10 2.14
CA ARG A 334 -4.98 18.67 1.58
C ARG A 334 -3.81 19.08 2.45
N ARG A 335 -3.86 20.27 3.05
CA ARG A 335 -2.82 20.72 3.99
C ARG A 335 -2.80 19.80 5.22
N ILE A 336 -3.95 19.52 5.83
CA ILE A 336 -4.05 18.62 6.99
C ILE A 336 -3.53 17.23 6.64
N LEU A 337 -3.97 16.65 5.52
CA LEU A 337 -3.51 15.33 5.09
C LEU A 337 -1.99 15.30 4.85
N TYR A 338 -1.44 16.33 4.24
CA TYR A 338 0.00 16.43 4.04
C TYR A 338 0.74 16.45 5.39
N ASP A 339 0.30 17.27 6.33
CA ASP A 339 0.94 17.40 7.66
C ASP A 339 0.87 16.09 8.46
N LEU A 340 -0.20 15.30 8.32
CA LEU A 340 -0.33 13.99 8.96
C LEU A 340 0.57 12.92 8.30
N MET A 341 0.70 12.96 6.98
CA MET A 341 1.35 11.89 6.21
C MET A 341 2.85 12.12 5.98
N ARG A 342 3.30 13.39 5.87
CA ARG A 342 4.67 13.73 5.50
C ARG A 342 5.76 13.12 6.39
N PRO A 343 5.61 13.08 7.71
CA PRO A 343 6.63 12.44 8.58
C PRO A 343 6.90 10.97 8.24
N ALA A 344 5.87 10.25 7.78
CA ALA A 344 5.98 8.82 7.48
C ALA A 344 6.78 8.51 6.22
N ILE A 345 6.88 9.43 5.27
CA ILE A 345 7.68 9.24 4.07
C ILE A 345 9.13 9.76 4.23
N ALA A 346 9.58 10.11 5.45
CA ALA A 346 10.99 10.41 5.67
C ALA A 346 11.88 9.23 5.21
N PRO A 347 13.06 9.47 4.65
CA PRO A 347 13.90 8.42 4.06
C PRO A 347 14.15 7.21 4.96
N SER A 348 14.28 7.43 6.29
CA SER A 348 14.48 6.35 7.26
C SER A 348 13.28 5.40 7.43
N HIS A 349 12.08 5.81 7.03
CA HIS A 349 10.85 5.02 7.18
C HIS A 349 10.42 4.33 5.88
N VAL A 350 11.12 4.57 4.77
CA VAL A 350 10.77 4.04 3.45
C VAL A 350 11.51 2.73 3.18
N TYR A 351 10.77 1.66 2.94
CA TYR A 351 11.31 0.44 2.35
C TYR A 351 11.27 0.56 0.81
N ALA A 352 12.43 0.60 0.17
CA ALA A 352 12.59 0.67 -1.27
C ALA A 352 12.97 -0.72 -1.82
N HIS A 353 12.00 -1.43 -2.40
CA HIS A 353 12.21 -2.78 -2.91
C HIS A 353 12.98 -2.77 -4.22
N THR A 354 14.14 -3.41 -4.21
CA THR A 354 14.93 -3.69 -5.42
C THR A 354 14.45 -5.00 -6.03
N TRP A 355 13.81 -4.91 -7.16
CA TRP A 355 13.19 -6.02 -7.86
C TRP A 355 14.20 -6.96 -8.52
N ARG A 356 13.85 -8.25 -8.56
CA ARG A 356 14.48 -9.27 -9.40
C ARG A 356 13.38 -9.95 -10.22
N PRO A 357 13.70 -10.46 -11.43
CA PRO A 357 12.76 -11.32 -12.14
C PRO A 357 12.31 -12.47 -11.24
N GLY A 358 11.05 -12.85 -11.28
CA GLY A 358 10.47 -13.89 -10.42
C GLY A 358 10.17 -13.47 -8.97
N ASP A 359 10.41 -12.21 -8.59
CA ASP A 359 9.92 -11.72 -7.30
C ASP A 359 8.39 -11.58 -7.35
N LEU A 360 7.67 -12.34 -6.54
CA LEU A 360 6.29 -12.03 -6.20
C LEU A 360 6.27 -11.28 -4.87
N VAL A 361 5.80 -10.05 -4.90
CA VAL A 361 5.56 -9.24 -3.70
C VAL A 361 4.08 -9.26 -3.38
N ILE A 362 3.74 -9.73 -2.18
CA ILE A 362 2.38 -9.68 -1.60
C ILE A 362 2.41 -8.61 -0.53
N PHE A 363 1.55 -7.60 -0.65
CA PHE A 363 1.51 -6.56 0.35
C PHE A 363 0.11 -6.30 0.90
N ASN A 364 0.05 -6.00 2.20
CA ASN A 364 -1.16 -5.61 2.90
C ASN A 364 -1.58 -4.21 2.48
N ASN A 365 -2.47 -4.14 1.50
CA ASN A 365 -2.95 -2.87 0.96
C ASN A 365 -3.76 -2.03 1.97
N ARG A 366 -4.16 -2.61 3.10
CA ARG A 366 -4.88 -1.93 4.20
C ARG A 366 -3.99 -1.52 5.37
N GLY A 367 -2.67 -1.75 5.26
CA GLY A 367 -1.69 -1.45 6.30
C GLY A 367 -0.52 -0.59 5.86
N LEU A 368 -0.40 -0.27 4.55
CA LEU A 368 0.71 0.49 4.01
C LEU A 368 0.30 1.40 2.85
N TRP A 369 1.17 2.35 2.51
CA TRP A 369 1.14 3.10 1.24
C TRP A 369 2.31 2.69 0.39
N HIS A 370 2.15 2.80 -0.93
CA HIS A 370 3.25 2.52 -1.85
C HIS A 370 3.32 3.54 -2.97
N SER A 371 4.48 3.59 -3.62
CA SER A 371 4.73 4.42 -4.79
C SER A 371 5.72 3.75 -5.72
N VAL A 372 5.46 3.82 -7.02
CA VAL A 372 6.50 3.50 -8.01
C VAL A 372 7.52 4.63 -8.07
N VAL A 373 8.74 4.29 -8.49
CA VAL A 373 9.86 5.23 -8.55
C VAL A 373 10.58 5.06 -9.88
N GLY A 374 11.10 6.17 -10.38
CA GLY A 374 11.93 6.19 -11.55
C GLY A 374 11.24 6.72 -12.81
N SER A 375 12.06 7.21 -13.73
CA SER A 375 11.68 7.59 -15.08
C SER A 375 12.37 6.64 -16.04
N LEU A 376 11.62 5.65 -16.53
CA LEU A 376 12.11 4.63 -17.44
C LEU A 376 12.17 5.17 -18.87
N ARG A 377 13.25 4.86 -19.58
CA ARG A 377 13.36 5.11 -21.01
C ARG A 377 12.59 4.04 -21.79
N PRO A 378 12.16 4.30 -23.03
CA PRO A 378 11.41 3.31 -23.82
C PRO A 378 12.08 1.95 -23.97
N ALA A 379 13.42 1.91 -24.00
CA ALA A 379 14.20 0.67 -24.10
C ALA A 379 14.42 -0.07 -22.78
N GLU A 380 14.09 0.55 -21.64
CA GLU A 380 14.25 -0.05 -20.31
C GLU A 380 12.99 -0.84 -19.95
N GLN A 381 13.03 -2.14 -20.18
CA GLN A 381 11.89 -3.01 -19.89
C GLN A 381 11.63 -3.13 -18.39
N ARG A 382 10.35 -2.96 -18.02
CA ARG A 382 9.80 -3.25 -16.70
C ARG A 382 8.42 -3.86 -16.89
N VAL A 383 8.25 -5.16 -16.65
CA VAL A 383 7.00 -5.88 -16.94
C VAL A 383 6.55 -6.65 -15.71
N TYR A 384 5.30 -6.46 -15.32
CA TYR A 384 4.73 -7.05 -14.11
C TYR A 384 3.30 -7.53 -14.35
N HIS A 385 2.93 -8.60 -13.62
CA HIS A 385 1.54 -8.92 -13.37
C HIS A 385 1.10 -8.35 -12.03
N GLN A 386 0.00 -7.60 -12.03
CA GLN A 386 -0.64 -7.13 -10.81
C GLN A 386 -2.01 -7.79 -10.65
N CYS A 387 -2.30 -8.29 -9.45
CA CYS A 387 -3.63 -8.70 -9.08
C CYS A 387 -4.01 -8.10 -7.72
N ASN A 388 -5.14 -7.42 -7.67
CA ASN A 388 -5.81 -7.02 -6.44
C ASN A 388 -7.33 -7.15 -6.67
N LEU A 389 -8.06 -7.51 -5.65
CA LEU A 389 -9.49 -7.74 -5.73
C LEU A 389 -10.21 -6.82 -4.77
N ALA A 390 -11.28 -6.16 -5.25
CA ALA A 390 -12.15 -5.36 -4.41
C ALA A 390 -12.65 -6.22 -3.25
N ALA A 391 -12.51 -5.74 -2.03
CA ALA A 391 -12.86 -6.55 -0.89
C ALA A 391 -14.37 -6.67 -0.67
N SER A 392 -14.79 -7.78 -0.04
CA SER A 392 -16.19 -8.05 0.32
C SER A 392 -16.70 -7.14 1.45
N GLU A 393 -15.79 -6.56 2.21
CA GLU A 393 -16.10 -5.76 3.39
C GLU A 393 -15.23 -4.49 3.47
N ALA A 394 -15.74 -3.46 4.13
CA ALA A 394 -14.98 -2.27 4.44
C ALA A 394 -13.79 -2.56 5.37
N PRO A 395 -12.74 -1.71 5.38
CA PRO A 395 -11.70 -1.78 6.39
C PRO A 395 -12.27 -1.62 7.80
N LEU A 396 -11.66 -2.33 8.77
CA LEU A 396 -12.02 -2.17 10.17
C LEU A 396 -11.60 -0.78 10.66
N GLY A 397 -12.53 -0.04 11.21
CA GLY A 397 -12.30 1.29 11.80
C GLY A 397 -11.47 1.25 13.09
N PRO A 398 -11.23 2.43 13.72
CA PRO A 398 -10.41 2.58 14.91
C PRO A 398 -11.01 1.95 16.17
#